data_f8efea5577571884b4464a48f27f1b48
#
_entry.id   f8efea5577571884b4464a48f27f1b48
#
_cell.length_a   1.000
_cell.length_b   1.000
_cell.length_c   1.000
_cell.angle_alpha   90.00
_cell.angle_beta   90.00
_cell.angle_gamma   90.00
#
_symmetry.space_group_name_H-M   'P 1'
#
loop_
_entity.id
_entity.type
_entity.pdbx_description
1 polymer ?
#
loop_
_entity_poly.entity_id
_entity_poly.type
_entity_poly.pdbx_seq_one_letter_code
_entity_poly.pdbx_strand_id
1 'polypeptide(L)'
;AASLFAGCGSEGDASGTGQEDASGTDAEAVEGQEAQGGGTDAEGSLTGLHHVEIEIENYGTLALELDADTAPVSVTNFVNLANDGFYNGLTFHRIISGFMIQGGDPLGNGTGGSDAQIKGEFASNGVENNISHKRGVISMARSNEPDSASSQFFIVHEDSTFLDGEYAAFGQVTEGMEIV
;
A
#
# COMPACT_ATOMS: atom_id res chain seq x y z
N ALA A 1 15.40 -3.72 -12.61
CA ALA A 1 14.06 -4.04 -12.16
C ALA A 1 14.09 -4.03 -10.62
N ALA A 2 13.28 -3.21 -10.01
CA ALA A 2 13.14 -3.18 -8.56
C ALA A 2 12.09 -4.20 -8.13
N SER A 3 12.41 -5.03 -7.15
CA SER A 3 11.44 -5.96 -6.53
C SER A 3 10.90 -5.32 -5.25
N LEU A 4 9.62 -5.47 -5.02
CA LEU A 4 8.91 -4.89 -3.88
C LEU A 4 8.75 -5.93 -2.78
N PHE A 5 9.20 -5.60 -1.55
CA PHE A 5 8.88 -6.35 -0.35
C PHE A 5 8.08 -5.45 0.59
N ALA A 6 6.98 -5.92 1.11
CA ALA A 6 6.25 -5.27 2.19
C ALA A 6 6.58 -6.00 3.49
N GLY A 7 7.16 -5.28 4.46
CA GLY A 7 7.48 -5.81 5.77
C GLY A 7 7.06 -4.82 6.86
N CYS A 8 6.36 -5.30 7.87
CA CYS A 8 6.03 -4.55 9.08
C CYS A 8 7.14 -4.80 10.11
N GLY A 9 7.96 -3.80 10.43
CA GLY A 9 9.06 -3.92 11.37
C GLY A 9 8.81 -3.11 12.65
N SER A 10 8.91 -3.76 13.82
CA SER A 10 9.01 -3.10 15.12
C SER A 10 10.40 -3.31 15.68
N GLU A 11 11.11 -2.24 16.03
CA GLU A 11 12.36 -2.32 16.79
C GLU A 11 12.08 -2.59 18.26
N GLY A 12 12.74 -3.61 18.81
CA GLY A 12 12.79 -3.93 20.22
C GLY A 12 14.17 -4.43 20.59
N ASP A 13 14.82 -3.68 21.47
CA ASP A 13 16.20 -3.83 21.95
C ASP A 13 16.46 -5.14 22.71
N ALA A 14 17.71 -5.62 22.59
CA ALA A 14 18.21 -6.91 23.00
C ALA A 14 18.76 -6.92 24.45
N SER A 15 18.72 -8.03 25.10
CA SER A 15 19.90 -8.77 25.61
C SER A 15 19.50 -9.85 26.63
N GLY A 16 20.13 -11.04 26.53
CA GLY A 16 20.12 -12.02 27.62
C GLY A 16 20.29 -13.45 27.15
N THR A 17 21.45 -13.95 27.37
CA THR A 17 22.00 -15.30 27.19
C THR A 17 21.23 -16.43 27.89
N GLY A 18 21.22 -17.66 27.26
CA GLY A 18 21.10 -18.93 28.01
C GLY A 18 20.33 -20.05 27.30
N GLN A 19 21.02 -20.87 26.65
CA GLN A 19 21.13 -22.33 26.51
C GLN A 19 19.92 -23.25 26.72
N GLU A 20 19.65 -24.08 25.65
CA GLU A 20 19.25 -25.47 25.48
C GLU A 20 18.07 -26.06 26.30
N ASP A 21 17.02 -26.60 25.69
CA ASP A 21 16.90 -28.02 25.30
C ASP A 21 15.54 -28.32 24.60
N ALA A 22 15.46 -29.48 23.97
CA ALA A 22 14.63 -29.96 22.91
C ALA A 22 13.14 -30.22 23.20
N SER A 23 12.39 -30.31 22.08
CA SER A 23 11.21 -31.16 21.85
C SER A 23 9.82 -30.62 22.22
N GLY A 24 8.98 -30.45 21.19
CA GLY A 24 7.54 -30.36 21.33
C GLY A 24 6.88 -29.59 20.18
N THR A 25 6.36 -30.33 19.23
CA THR A 25 5.43 -29.84 18.20
C THR A 25 4.20 -29.21 18.82
N ASP A 26 3.98 -27.93 18.51
CA ASP A 26 2.62 -27.36 18.42
C ASP A 26 2.70 -26.06 17.59
N ALA A 27 1.89 -26.03 16.53
CA ALA A 27 1.76 -24.88 15.67
C ALA A 27 0.92 -23.83 16.40
N GLU A 28 1.56 -22.86 17.02
CA GLU A 28 0.87 -21.66 17.47
C GLU A 28 0.84 -20.60 16.35
N ALA A 29 -0.37 -20.16 16.04
CA ALA A 29 -0.64 -19.06 15.13
C ALA A 29 0.07 -17.81 15.63
N VAL A 30 0.93 -17.22 14.77
CA VAL A 30 1.53 -15.92 15.03
C VAL A 30 0.42 -14.88 14.87
N GLU A 31 -0.08 -14.36 15.97
CA GLU A 31 -0.95 -13.19 15.99
C GLU A 31 -0.19 -12.00 15.40
N GLY A 32 -0.68 -11.48 14.25
CA GLY A 32 -0.16 -10.28 13.64
C GLY A 32 -0.31 -9.09 14.59
N GLN A 33 0.78 -8.39 14.88
CA GLN A 33 0.72 -7.14 15.62
C GLN A 33 0.02 -6.08 14.76
N GLU A 34 -1.10 -5.59 15.27
CA GLU A 34 -1.86 -4.49 14.68
C GLU A 34 -1.01 -3.22 14.59
N ALA A 35 -1.04 -2.59 13.41
CA ALA A 35 -0.47 -1.25 13.22
C ALA A 35 -1.16 -0.28 14.19
N GLN A 36 -0.38 0.43 14.99
CA GLN A 36 -0.92 1.37 15.99
C GLN A 36 -1.54 2.58 15.30
N GLY A 37 -2.85 2.78 15.47
CA GLY A 37 -3.54 4.02 15.18
C GLY A 37 -4.87 3.91 14.43
N GLY A 38 -5.16 2.83 13.73
CA GLY A 38 -6.41 2.64 12.99
C GLY A 38 -7.38 1.67 13.68
N GLY A 39 -8.67 1.83 13.39
CA GLY A 39 -9.75 0.94 13.81
C GLY A 39 -10.41 0.28 12.58
N THR A 40 -11.54 -0.39 12.79
CA THR A 40 -12.44 -0.84 11.70
C THR A 40 -13.83 -0.27 11.92
N ASP A 41 -14.54 0.05 10.82
CA ASP A 41 -15.94 0.43 10.86
C ASP A 41 -16.88 -0.77 11.03
N ALA A 42 -18.22 -0.53 11.04
CA ALA A 42 -19.24 -1.57 11.21
C ALA A 42 -19.31 -2.55 10.02
N GLU A 43 -18.70 -2.24 8.88
CA GLU A 43 -18.64 -3.06 7.67
C GLU A 43 -17.30 -3.80 7.53
N GLY A 44 -16.36 -3.57 8.47
CA GLY A 44 -15.04 -4.22 8.48
C GLY A 44 -13.97 -3.50 7.66
N SER A 45 -14.24 -2.28 7.15
CA SER A 45 -13.24 -1.43 6.53
C SER A 45 -12.36 -0.77 7.59
N LEU A 46 -11.10 -0.56 7.27
CA LEU A 46 -10.17 0.18 8.13
C LEU A 46 -10.60 1.65 8.26
N THR A 47 -10.24 2.27 9.39
CA THR A 47 -10.49 3.69 9.70
C THR A 47 -9.24 4.32 10.31
N GLY A 48 -9.10 5.64 10.18
CA GLY A 48 -7.95 6.38 10.71
C GLY A 48 -6.72 6.27 9.82
N LEU A 49 -5.55 6.56 10.40
CA LEU A 49 -4.28 6.55 9.68
C LEU A 49 -3.56 5.21 9.88
N HIS A 50 -3.03 4.66 8.80
CA HIS A 50 -2.27 3.43 8.80
C HIS A 50 -0.88 3.66 8.23
N HIS A 51 0.15 3.13 8.90
CA HIS A 51 1.53 3.23 8.46
C HIS A 51 1.96 1.94 7.79
N VAL A 52 2.55 2.05 6.61
CA VAL A 52 3.09 0.93 5.85
C VAL A 52 4.47 1.26 5.31
N GLU A 53 5.26 0.23 5.06
CA GLU A 53 6.58 0.34 4.46
C GLU A 53 6.65 -0.48 3.17
N ILE A 54 7.26 0.11 2.15
CA ILE A 54 7.57 -0.57 0.89
C ILE A 54 9.08 -0.64 0.76
N GLU A 55 9.65 -1.82 0.96
CA GLU A 55 11.07 -2.05 0.72
C GLU A 55 11.32 -2.26 -0.78
N ILE A 56 12.21 -1.46 -1.35
CA ILE A 56 12.60 -1.55 -2.76
C ILE A 56 14.03 -2.07 -2.84
N GLU A 57 14.19 -3.28 -3.39
CA GLU A 57 15.48 -3.97 -3.49
C GLU A 57 16.55 -3.06 -4.09
N ASN A 58 17.68 -2.91 -3.40
CA ASN A 58 18.83 -2.07 -3.74
C ASN A 58 18.61 -0.55 -3.72
N TYR A 59 17.42 -0.06 -3.35
CA TYR A 59 17.11 1.37 -3.32
C TYR A 59 16.77 1.88 -1.92
N GLY A 60 16.18 1.05 -1.06
CA GLY A 60 15.78 1.41 0.30
C GLY A 60 14.29 1.26 0.55
N THR A 61 13.81 1.95 1.58
CA THR A 61 12.44 1.83 2.08
C THR A 61 11.68 3.15 1.89
N LEU A 62 10.45 3.05 1.40
CA LEU A 62 9.47 4.11 1.43
C LEU A 62 8.58 3.90 2.67
N ALA A 63 8.47 4.89 3.55
CA ALA A 63 7.44 4.90 4.58
C ALA A 63 6.23 5.69 4.07
N LEU A 64 5.04 5.16 4.29
CA LEU A 64 3.79 5.77 3.84
C LEU A 64 2.79 5.86 5.01
N GLU A 65 1.98 6.90 4.97
CA GLU A 65 0.80 7.07 5.78
C GLU A 65 -0.44 6.98 4.88
N LEU A 66 -1.33 6.03 5.19
CA LEU A 66 -2.56 5.77 4.44
C LEU A 66 -3.75 6.32 5.22
N ASP A 67 -4.67 7.02 4.55
CA ASP A 67 -5.83 7.68 5.14
C ASP A 67 -7.11 6.87 4.86
N ALA A 68 -7.46 5.99 5.81
CA ALA A 68 -8.66 5.17 5.73
C ALA A 68 -9.95 5.94 6.09
N ASP A 69 -9.87 7.16 6.60
CA ASP A 69 -11.05 8.01 6.78
C ASP A 69 -11.48 8.63 5.45
N THR A 70 -10.53 8.93 4.57
CA THR A 70 -10.80 9.48 3.23
C THR A 70 -11.07 8.38 2.19
N ALA A 71 -10.33 7.26 2.24
CA ALA A 71 -10.41 6.19 1.26
C ALA A 71 -10.41 4.79 1.93
N PRO A 72 -11.45 4.46 2.72
CA PRO A 72 -11.50 3.23 3.52
C PRO A 72 -11.41 1.95 2.68
N VAL A 73 -12.04 1.90 1.53
CA VAL A 73 -12.03 0.71 0.66
C VAL A 73 -10.65 0.51 0.04
N SER A 74 -10.04 1.56 -0.46
CA SER A 74 -8.70 1.52 -1.07
C SER A 74 -7.62 1.13 -0.05
N VAL A 75 -7.65 1.75 1.15
CA VAL A 75 -6.71 1.44 2.23
C VAL A 75 -6.89 0.01 2.71
N THR A 76 -8.12 -0.42 2.98
CA THR A 76 -8.42 -1.80 3.43
C THR A 76 -7.92 -2.82 2.43
N ASN A 77 -8.20 -2.62 1.13
CA ASN A 77 -7.74 -3.50 0.07
C ASN A 77 -6.21 -3.57 0.01
N PHE A 78 -5.55 -2.40 0.03
CA PHE A 78 -4.09 -2.33 -0.04
C PHE A 78 -3.43 -3.02 1.16
N VAL A 79 -3.89 -2.74 2.38
CA VAL A 79 -3.35 -3.32 3.62
C VAL A 79 -3.57 -4.84 3.66
N ASN A 80 -4.74 -5.33 3.29
CA ASN A 80 -5.02 -6.77 3.24
C ASN A 80 -4.09 -7.47 2.24
N LEU A 81 -3.95 -6.95 1.02
CA LEU A 81 -3.03 -7.50 0.02
C LEU A 81 -1.57 -7.46 0.50
N ALA A 82 -1.15 -6.41 1.20
CA ALA A 82 0.19 -6.31 1.78
C ALA A 82 0.42 -7.37 2.87
N ASN A 83 -0.54 -7.54 3.80
CA ASN A 83 -0.49 -8.54 4.86
C ASN A 83 -0.48 -9.97 4.31
N ASP A 84 -1.19 -10.23 3.22
CA ASP A 84 -1.18 -11.51 2.51
C ASP A 84 0.11 -11.75 1.71
N GLY A 85 1.03 -10.79 1.70
CA GLY A 85 2.29 -10.87 0.95
C GLY A 85 2.12 -10.76 -0.57
N PHE A 86 0.96 -10.30 -1.05
CA PHE A 86 0.66 -10.21 -2.48
C PHE A 86 1.69 -9.36 -3.25
N TYR A 87 2.17 -8.28 -2.64
CA TYR A 87 3.11 -7.36 -3.27
C TYR A 87 4.58 -7.84 -3.26
N ASN A 88 4.89 -8.91 -2.51
CA ASN A 88 6.26 -9.40 -2.39
C ASN A 88 6.81 -9.87 -3.74
N GLY A 89 7.99 -9.35 -4.12
CA GLY A 89 8.66 -9.69 -5.37
C GLY A 89 8.08 -9.01 -6.62
N LEU A 90 7.05 -8.17 -6.49
CA LEU A 90 6.52 -7.41 -7.61
C LEU A 90 7.45 -6.25 -8.00
N THR A 91 7.20 -5.67 -9.17
CA THR A 91 8.04 -4.59 -9.72
C THR A 91 7.23 -3.32 -9.96
N PHE A 92 7.90 -2.19 -9.93
CA PHE A 92 7.40 -0.98 -10.58
C PHE A 92 7.58 -1.13 -12.10
N HIS A 93 6.54 -1.61 -12.77
CA HIS A 93 6.59 -1.95 -14.19
C HIS A 93 6.46 -0.74 -15.14
N ARG A 94 6.02 0.41 -14.61
CA ARG A 94 5.88 1.64 -15.38
C ARG A 94 6.43 2.81 -14.57
N ILE A 95 7.44 3.48 -15.14
CA ILE A 95 8.12 4.64 -14.53
C ILE A 95 8.12 5.76 -15.55
N ILE A 96 7.54 6.90 -15.20
CA ILE A 96 7.52 8.10 -16.05
C ILE A 96 8.08 9.27 -15.25
N SER A 97 9.28 9.71 -15.62
CA SER A 97 9.92 10.87 -15.02
C SER A 97 9.03 12.11 -15.12
N GLY A 98 8.93 12.88 -14.05
CA GLY A 98 8.08 14.05 -13.97
C GLY A 98 6.58 13.72 -13.85
N PHE A 99 6.23 12.45 -13.60
CA PHE A 99 4.82 12.07 -13.42
C PHE A 99 4.65 11.08 -12.26
N MET A 100 4.94 9.78 -12.44
CA MET A 100 4.68 8.76 -11.41
C MET A 100 5.48 7.48 -11.63
N ILE A 101 5.53 6.63 -10.60
CA ILE A 101 5.92 5.23 -10.68
C ILE A 101 4.70 4.35 -10.36
N GLN A 102 4.47 3.28 -11.13
CA GLN A 102 3.32 2.38 -11.00
C GLN A 102 3.79 0.94 -10.78
N GLY A 103 3.19 0.30 -9.79
CA GLY A 103 3.45 -1.09 -9.40
C GLY A 103 2.17 -1.84 -9.02
N GLY A 104 2.34 -2.98 -8.32
CA GLY A 104 1.23 -3.79 -7.83
C GLY A 104 0.60 -4.72 -8.86
N ASP A 105 1.26 -4.93 -9.99
CA ASP A 105 0.84 -5.87 -11.04
C ASP A 105 1.62 -7.19 -10.95
N PRO A 106 0.98 -8.32 -10.64
CA PRO A 106 1.65 -9.62 -10.58
C PRO A 106 2.20 -10.09 -11.93
N LEU A 107 1.70 -9.58 -13.05
CA LEU A 107 2.22 -9.88 -14.39
C LEU A 107 3.34 -8.91 -14.82
N GLY A 108 3.51 -7.78 -14.14
CA GLY A 108 4.53 -6.79 -14.43
C GLY A 108 4.44 -6.11 -15.80
N ASN A 109 3.26 -6.07 -16.41
CA ASN A 109 3.04 -5.54 -17.76
C ASN A 109 1.85 -4.57 -17.87
N GLY A 110 1.20 -4.28 -16.75
CA GLY A 110 0.06 -3.37 -16.64
C GLY A 110 -1.32 -4.02 -16.85
N THR A 111 -1.39 -5.33 -17.06
CA THR A 111 -2.66 -6.02 -17.37
C THR A 111 -3.14 -6.93 -16.24
N GLY A 112 -2.31 -7.20 -15.23
CA GLY A 112 -2.63 -8.03 -14.09
C GLY A 112 -3.25 -7.24 -12.93
N GLY A 113 -3.68 -7.98 -11.91
CA GLY A 113 -4.26 -7.43 -10.70
C GLY A 113 -4.60 -8.54 -9.71
N SER A 114 -5.18 -8.17 -8.57
CA SER A 114 -5.79 -9.13 -7.65
C SER A 114 -7.14 -9.60 -8.19
N ASP A 115 -7.68 -10.69 -7.62
CA ASP A 115 -8.95 -11.30 -8.06
C ASP A 115 -10.17 -10.41 -7.84
N ALA A 116 -10.12 -9.51 -6.85
CA ALA A 116 -11.22 -8.62 -6.50
C ALA A 116 -10.99 -7.21 -7.06
N GLN A 117 -12.03 -6.64 -7.65
CA GLN A 117 -12.11 -5.22 -7.97
C GLN A 117 -12.79 -4.46 -6.82
N ILE A 118 -12.39 -3.22 -6.63
CA ILE A 118 -12.92 -2.35 -5.58
C ILE A 118 -13.60 -1.12 -6.18
N LYS A 119 -14.51 -0.54 -5.38
CA LYS A 119 -15.15 0.73 -5.71
C LYS A 119 -14.10 1.85 -5.79
N GLY A 120 -14.18 2.67 -6.82
CA GLY A 120 -13.33 3.84 -6.98
C GLY A 120 -13.78 4.98 -6.06
N GLU A 121 -12.91 5.38 -5.13
CA GLU A 121 -13.18 6.42 -4.14
C GLU A 121 -12.67 7.78 -4.62
N PHE A 122 -13.39 8.40 -5.57
CA PHE A 122 -13.08 9.69 -6.15
C PHE A 122 -14.34 10.44 -6.60
N ALA A 123 -14.23 11.76 -6.76
CA ALA A 123 -15.39 12.66 -6.91
C ALA A 123 -16.24 12.34 -8.14
N SER A 124 -15.68 12.04 -9.31
CA SER A 124 -16.46 11.71 -10.51
C SER A 124 -17.21 10.37 -10.37
N ASN A 125 -16.85 9.52 -9.39
CA ASN A 125 -17.57 8.29 -9.03
C ASN A 125 -18.50 8.45 -7.81
N GLY A 126 -18.78 9.70 -7.41
CA GLY A 126 -19.72 10.02 -6.34
C GLY A 126 -19.19 9.79 -4.92
N VAL A 127 -17.88 9.66 -4.74
CA VAL A 127 -17.23 9.56 -3.43
C VAL A 127 -16.37 10.80 -3.20
N GLU A 128 -16.58 11.48 -2.07
CA GLU A 128 -15.74 12.61 -1.71
C GLU A 128 -14.33 12.12 -1.36
N ASN A 129 -13.35 12.68 -2.05
CA ASN A 129 -11.93 12.43 -1.79
C ASN A 129 -11.16 13.71 -2.08
N ASN A 130 -10.66 14.34 -1.04
CA ASN A 130 -10.00 15.64 -1.09
C ASN A 130 -8.47 15.57 -1.12
N ILE A 131 -7.89 14.37 -1.25
CA ILE A 131 -6.44 14.21 -1.39
C ILE A 131 -6.04 14.61 -2.80
N SER A 132 -5.31 15.73 -2.92
CA SER A 132 -4.81 16.21 -4.20
C SER A 132 -3.54 15.46 -4.60
N HIS A 133 -3.43 15.03 -5.86
CA HIS A 133 -2.30 14.28 -6.42
C HIS A 133 -1.02 15.11 -6.52
N LYS A 134 -0.47 15.47 -5.36
CA LYS A 134 0.82 16.13 -5.23
C LYS A 134 1.96 15.12 -5.14
N ARG A 135 3.20 15.59 -5.26
CA ARG A 135 4.39 14.74 -5.09
C ARG A 135 4.30 13.93 -3.79
N GLY A 136 4.51 12.62 -3.90
CA GLY A 136 4.47 11.66 -2.80
C GLY A 136 3.11 11.00 -2.55
N VAL A 137 2.03 11.48 -3.15
CA VAL A 137 0.70 10.84 -2.99
C VAL A 137 0.69 9.48 -3.66
N ILE A 138 0.11 8.49 -2.95
CA ILE A 138 -0.20 7.17 -3.48
C ILE A 138 -1.68 7.09 -3.86
N SER A 139 -1.97 6.50 -5.02
CA SER A 139 -3.32 6.42 -5.59
C SER A 139 -3.54 5.11 -6.34
N MET A 140 -4.79 4.62 -6.40
CA MET A 140 -5.12 3.40 -7.12
C MET A 140 -5.10 3.62 -8.63
N ALA A 141 -4.41 2.72 -9.34
CA ALA A 141 -4.54 2.62 -10.78
C ALA A 141 -5.84 1.88 -11.14
N ARG A 142 -6.43 2.22 -12.28
CA ARG A 142 -7.67 1.62 -12.79
C ARG A 142 -7.73 1.60 -14.31
N SER A 143 -8.65 0.83 -14.86
CA SER A 143 -9.06 0.90 -16.27
C SER A 143 -9.99 2.12 -16.52
N ASN A 144 -10.66 2.16 -17.66
CA ASN A 144 -11.67 3.18 -17.94
C ASN A 144 -12.91 3.07 -17.03
N GLU A 145 -13.20 1.87 -16.52
CA GLU A 145 -14.33 1.65 -15.61
C GLU A 145 -13.99 2.19 -14.22
N PRO A 146 -14.87 3.00 -13.61
CA PRO A 146 -14.61 3.62 -12.30
C PRO A 146 -14.29 2.62 -11.17
N ASP A 147 -14.98 1.48 -11.14
CA ASP A 147 -14.88 0.46 -10.10
C ASP A 147 -14.00 -0.72 -10.54
N SER A 148 -12.90 -0.45 -11.26
CA SER A 148 -12.00 -1.46 -11.80
C SER A 148 -10.63 -1.53 -11.13
N ALA A 149 -10.38 -0.71 -10.13
CA ALA A 149 -9.16 -0.80 -9.34
C ALA A 149 -9.09 -2.15 -8.62
N SER A 150 -7.89 -2.72 -8.49
CA SER A 150 -7.68 -3.98 -7.77
C SER A 150 -6.42 -3.92 -6.90
N SER A 151 -5.25 -4.27 -7.44
CA SER A 151 -3.98 -4.22 -6.70
C SER A 151 -2.99 -3.19 -7.22
N GLN A 152 -3.14 -2.72 -8.47
CA GLN A 152 -2.20 -1.76 -9.03
C GLN A 152 -2.36 -0.38 -8.40
N PHE A 153 -1.23 0.24 -8.08
CA PHE A 153 -1.14 1.59 -7.52
C PHE A 153 -0.02 2.39 -8.18
N PHE A 154 -0.05 3.69 -8.01
CA PHE A 154 1.05 4.56 -8.43
C PHE A 154 1.40 5.57 -7.33
N ILE A 155 2.66 5.98 -7.32
CA ILE A 155 3.18 7.06 -6.46
C ILE A 155 3.56 8.24 -7.34
N VAL A 156 3.04 9.41 -7.01
CA VAL A 156 3.22 10.63 -7.78
C VAL A 156 4.63 11.18 -7.58
N HIS A 157 5.40 11.30 -8.66
CA HIS A 157 6.76 11.88 -8.64
C HIS A 157 6.73 13.41 -8.70
N GLU A 158 5.87 14.02 -9.51
CA GLU A 158 5.63 15.46 -9.58
C GLU A 158 4.13 15.79 -9.56
N ASP A 159 3.78 16.98 -9.03
CA ASP A 159 2.39 17.41 -8.86
C ASP A 159 1.54 17.15 -10.12
N SER A 160 0.51 16.34 -9.97
CA SER A 160 -0.34 15.84 -11.05
C SER A 160 -1.82 16.07 -10.75
N THR A 161 -2.17 17.31 -10.37
CA THR A 161 -3.52 17.69 -9.92
C THR A 161 -4.62 17.50 -10.97
N PHE A 162 -4.26 17.24 -12.23
CA PHE A 162 -5.21 16.85 -13.28
C PHE A 162 -5.85 15.46 -13.04
N LEU A 163 -5.31 14.67 -12.07
CA LEU A 163 -5.88 13.39 -11.63
C LEU A 163 -6.92 13.56 -10.51
N ASP A 164 -6.99 14.75 -9.89
CA ASP A 164 -7.89 15.01 -8.77
C ASP A 164 -9.35 14.79 -9.20
N GLY A 165 -10.08 14.05 -8.36
CA GLY A 165 -11.47 13.69 -8.63
C GLY A 165 -11.68 12.56 -9.64
N GLU A 166 -10.63 12.02 -10.26
CA GLU A 166 -10.68 10.94 -11.25
C GLU A 166 -10.00 9.65 -10.79
N TYR A 167 -9.16 9.72 -9.76
CA TYR A 167 -8.45 8.58 -9.19
C TYR A 167 -8.55 8.60 -7.67
N ALA A 168 -8.54 7.39 -7.07
CA ALA A 168 -8.64 7.20 -5.63
C ALA A 168 -7.26 7.37 -4.98
N ALA A 169 -6.92 8.61 -4.61
CA ALA A 169 -5.78 8.86 -3.73
C ALA A 169 -6.11 8.37 -2.32
N PHE A 170 -5.17 7.65 -1.67
CA PHE A 170 -5.46 7.02 -0.38
C PHE A 170 -4.34 7.16 0.66
N GLY A 171 -3.31 7.97 0.40
CA GLY A 171 -2.22 8.23 1.33
C GLY A 171 -1.07 8.99 0.70
N GLN A 172 0.04 9.03 1.42
CA GLN A 172 1.24 9.72 0.97
C GLN A 172 2.52 9.06 1.52
N VAL A 173 3.62 9.22 0.81
CA VAL A 173 4.96 8.89 1.26
C VAL A 173 5.40 9.93 2.29
N THR A 174 5.82 9.47 3.46
CA THR A 174 6.34 10.30 4.56
C THR A 174 7.86 10.32 4.63
N GLU A 175 8.51 9.21 4.22
CA GLU A 175 9.97 9.09 4.16
C GLU A 175 10.40 8.33 2.90
N GLY A 176 11.62 8.58 2.42
CA GLY A 176 12.21 7.87 1.28
C GLY A 176 11.80 8.40 -0.09
N MET A 177 11.16 9.57 -0.20
CA MET A 177 10.66 10.11 -1.47
C MET A 177 11.76 10.39 -2.52
N GLU A 178 13.02 10.40 -2.12
CA GLU A 178 14.17 10.47 -3.02
C GLU A 178 14.41 9.19 -3.83
N ILE A 179 13.77 8.08 -3.44
CA ILE A 179 13.83 6.79 -4.16
C ILE A 179 12.89 6.82 -5.37
N VAL A 180 11.81 7.61 -5.32
CA VAL A 180 10.81 7.77 -6.36
C VAL A 180 11.29 8.76 -7.43
#